data_4447a9eac2c0a688749c0c30a12ac529
#
_entry.id   4447a9eac2c0a688749c0c30a12ac529
#
_cell.length_a   1.000
_cell.length_b   1.000
_cell.length_c   1.000
_cell.angle_alpha   90.00
_cell.angle_beta   90.00
_cell.angle_gamma   90.00
#
_symmetry.space_group_name_H-M   'P 1'
#
loop_
_entity.id
_entity.type
_entity.pdbx_description
1 polymer ?
#
loop_
_entity_poly.entity_id
_entity_poly.type
_entity_poly.pdbx_seq_one_letter_code
_entity_poly.pdbx_strand_id
1 'polypeptide(L)'
;MKPKIFNQTEMVKYFGEANPKGTYLVTIDLPYTMYYDKQPVKRMRCHRKVAKAFLNVFNELLAHYGEDKLNKLGITTYGGCFNYRLMRGSRTLLSKHSWGTAIDLDPNRNTLKETSATARFARPEYKPMIDIFEKHGFASLGRIKNFDWMHYEYGLPI
;
A
#
# COMPACT_ATOMS: atom_id res chain seq x y z
N MET A 1 4.49 11.29 -14.41
CA MET A 1 5.70 10.60 -13.91
C MET A 1 5.27 9.31 -13.23
N LYS A 2 5.93 8.21 -13.54
CA LYS A 2 5.63 6.93 -12.89
C LYS A 2 6.33 6.84 -11.53
N PRO A 3 5.64 6.30 -10.52
CA PRO A 3 6.28 6.05 -9.24
C PRO A 3 7.34 4.96 -9.37
N LYS A 4 8.37 5.07 -8.53
CA LYS A 4 9.45 4.09 -8.47
C LYS A 4 9.63 3.60 -7.03
N ILE A 5 10.43 2.56 -6.86
CA ILE A 5 10.81 2.06 -5.53
C ILE A 5 11.98 2.91 -5.02
N PHE A 6 11.75 3.70 -3.96
CA PHE A 6 12.79 4.50 -3.34
C PHE A 6 13.79 3.64 -2.57
N ASN A 7 15.07 4.02 -2.60
CA ASN A 7 16.05 3.46 -1.67
C ASN A 7 15.96 4.16 -0.30
N GLN A 8 16.73 3.69 0.68
CA GLN A 8 16.66 4.23 2.05
C GLN A 8 17.03 5.71 2.11
N THR A 9 18.03 6.13 1.32
CA THR A 9 18.46 7.54 1.26
C THR A 9 17.35 8.43 0.75
N GLU A 10 16.65 8.00 -0.30
CA GLU A 10 15.48 8.72 -0.83
C GLU A 10 14.34 8.76 0.18
N MET A 11 14.11 7.68 0.92
CA MET A 11 13.08 7.66 1.96
C MET A 11 13.35 8.70 3.02
N VAL A 12 14.58 8.79 3.52
CA VAL A 12 14.95 9.81 4.51
C VAL A 12 14.85 11.21 3.91
N LYS A 13 15.30 11.39 2.67
CA LYS A 13 15.22 12.69 1.98
C LYS A 13 13.79 13.22 1.90
N TYR A 14 12.85 12.37 1.51
CA TYR A 14 11.46 12.79 1.26
C TYR A 14 10.58 12.72 2.50
N PHE A 15 10.83 11.79 3.41
CA PHE A 15 9.94 11.50 4.53
C PHE A 15 10.55 11.69 5.91
N GLY A 16 11.86 11.97 5.99
CA GLY A 16 12.58 12.04 7.25
C GLY A 16 12.93 10.67 7.81
N GLU A 17 13.55 10.65 8.98
CA GLU A 17 13.88 9.40 9.65
C GLU A 17 12.60 8.72 10.16
N ALA A 18 12.45 7.43 9.85
CA ALA A 18 11.38 6.64 10.45
C ALA A 18 11.67 6.40 11.93
N ASN A 19 10.63 6.28 12.74
CA ASN A 19 10.78 5.99 14.16
C ASN A 19 9.59 5.15 14.66
N PRO A 20 9.79 4.35 15.74
CA PRO A 20 8.71 3.47 16.24
C PRO A 20 7.50 4.22 16.79
N LYS A 21 7.65 5.49 17.15
CA LYS A 21 6.53 6.30 17.64
C LYS A 21 5.62 6.80 16.52
N GLY A 22 6.07 6.73 15.27
CA GLY A 22 5.28 7.22 14.14
C GLY A 22 5.03 8.73 14.22
N THR A 23 6.07 9.52 14.47
CA THR A 23 5.96 10.97 14.71
C THR A 23 5.27 11.72 13.57
N TYR A 24 5.42 11.25 12.33
CA TYR A 24 4.87 11.92 11.15
C TYR A 24 3.53 11.36 10.70
N LEU A 25 2.93 10.45 11.48
CA LEU A 25 1.68 9.80 11.09
C LEU A 25 0.48 10.69 11.39
N VAL A 26 -0.49 10.60 10.52
CA VAL A 26 -1.84 11.15 10.71
C VAL A 26 -2.84 10.03 10.54
N THR A 27 -4.05 10.22 11.04
CA THR A 27 -5.15 9.27 10.87
C THR A 27 -6.08 9.80 9.79
N ILE A 28 -6.39 8.98 8.79
CA ILE A 28 -7.36 9.32 7.74
C ILE A 28 -8.60 8.46 7.89
N ASP A 29 -9.75 9.03 7.55
CA ASP A 29 -11.01 8.30 7.47
C ASP A 29 -11.14 7.65 6.10
N LEU A 30 -11.39 6.33 6.08
CA LEU A 30 -11.53 5.60 4.83
C LEU A 30 -12.94 5.82 4.25
N PRO A 31 -13.08 5.99 2.92
CA PRO A 31 -14.40 6.20 2.31
C PRO A 31 -15.25 4.93 2.25
N TYR A 32 -14.68 3.78 2.56
CA TYR A 32 -15.37 2.50 2.70
C TYR A 32 -14.70 1.69 3.80
N THR A 33 -15.41 0.71 4.34
CA THR A 33 -14.87 -0.15 5.38
C THR A 33 -13.91 -1.17 4.78
N MET A 34 -12.72 -1.29 5.36
CA MET A 34 -11.82 -2.41 5.12
C MET A 34 -11.93 -3.41 6.28
N TYR A 35 -11.29 -4.56 6.14
CA TYR A 35 -11.37 -5.62 7.14
C TYR A 35 -9.99 -6.20 7.41
N TYR A 36 -9.59 -6.20 8.67
CA TYR A 36 -8.37 -6.85 9.14
C TYR A 36 -8.78 -8.02 10.02
N ASP A 37 -8.43 -9.24 9.60
CA ASP A 37 -8.85 -10.47 10.30
C ASP A 37 -10.35 -10.43 10.66
N LYS A 38 -11.18 -10.08 9.66
CA LYS A 38 -12.64 -9.95 9.75
C LYS A 38 -13.13 -8.80 10.63
N GLN A 39 -12.25 -8.03 11.26
CA GLN A 39 -12.63 -6.86 12.04
C GLN A 39 -12.70 -5.62 11.14
N PRO A 40 -13.73 -4.78 11.28
CA PRO A 40 -13.88 -3.59 10.45
C PRO A 40 -12.79 -2.56 10.77
N VAL A 41 -12.21 -1.99 9.70
CA VAL A 41 -11.24 -0.91 9.77
C VAL A 41 -11.81 0.26 8.99
N LYS A 42 -12.10 1.35 9.71
CA LYS A 42 -12.69 2.55 9.12
C LYS A 42 -11.72 3.72 9.04
N ARG A 43 -10.57 3.62 9.69
CA ARG A 43 -9.52 4.62 9.69
C ARG A 43 -8.17 3.97 9.55
N MET A 44 -7.20 4.72 9.01
CA MET A 44 -5.86 4.21 8.77
C MET A 44 -4.84 5.28 9.16
N ARG A 45 -3.75 4.86 9.79
CA ARG A 45 -2.61 5.74 10.07
C ARG A 45 -1.61 5.64 8.94
N CYS A 46 -1.19 6.79 8.42
CA CYS A 46 -0.19 6.87 7.36
C CYS A 46 0.64 8.15 7.51
N HIS A 47 1.74 8.22 6.78
CA HIS A 47 2.58 9.42 6.78
C HIS A 47 1.77 10.62 6.27
N ARG A 48 1.89 11.77 6.97
CA ARG A 48 1.13 12.99 6.62
C ARG A 48 1.32 13.43 5.17
N LYS A 49 2.51 13.24 4.61
CA LYS A 49 2.82 13.68 3.24
C LYS A 49 2.12 12.86 2.16
N VAL A 50 1.66 11.65 2.49
CA VAL A 50 0.97 10.78 1.53
C VAL A 50 -0.50 10.55 1.87
N ALA A 51 -0.99 11.17 2.92
CA ALA A 51 -2.37 11.01 3.37
C ALA A 51 -3.38 11.35 2.27
N LYS A 52 -3.20 12.47 1.58
CA LYS A 52 -4.10 12.86 0.49
C LYS A 52 -4.00 11.89 -0.69
N ALA A 53 -2.82 11.42 -1.01
CA ALA A 53 -2.63 10.44 -2.09
C ALA A 53 -3.37 9.14 -1.78
N PHE A 54 -3.31 8.64 -0.54
CA PHE A 54 -4.10 7.48 -0.11
C PHE A 54 -5.60 7.73 -0.26
N LEU A 55 -6.09 8.87 0.22
CA LEU A 55 -7.51 9.21 0.10
C LEU A 55 -7.96 9.25 -1.36
N ASN A 56 -7.15 9.83 -2.23
CA ASN A 56 -7.44 9.87 -3.66
C ASN A 56 -7.54 8.45 -4.25
N VAL A 57 -6.63 7.56 -3.86
CA VAL A 57 -6.70 6.14 -4.29
C VAL A 57 -8.00 5.50 -3.84
N PHE A 58 -8.32 5.59 -2.54
CA PHE A 58 -9.51 4.92 -2.00
C PHE A 58 -10.80 5.48 -2.58
N ASN A 59 -10.89 6.80 -2.76
CA ASN A 59 -12.06 7.42 -3.39
C ASN A 59 -12.22 6.97 -4.84
N GLU A 60 -11.12 6.88 -5.59
CA GLU A 60 -11.18 6.46 -6.98
C GLU A 60 -11.48 4.95 -7.11
N LEU A 61 -10.95 4.12 -6.22
CA LEU A 61 -11.30 2.70 -6.16
C LEU A 61 -12.80 2.51 -5.91
N LEU A 62 -13.34 3.27 -4.95
CA LEU A 62 -14.77 3.22 -4.66
C LEU A 62 -15.62 3.63 -5.87
N ALA A 63 -15.23 4.71 -6.55
CA ALA A 63 -15.94 5.20 -7.73
C ALA A 63 -15.88 4.20 -8.88
N HIS A 64 -14.75 3.51 -9.06
CA HIS A 64 -14.56 2.57 -10.18
C HIS A 64 -15.27 1.24 -9.96
N TYR A 65 -15.09 0.64 -8.78
CA TYR A 65 -15.59 -0.71 -8.50
C TYR A 65 -16.94 -0.73 -7.79
N GLY A 66 -17.20 0.24 -6.91
CA GLY A 66 -18.29 0.17 -5.95
C GLY A 66 -17.96 -0.75 -4.78
N GLU A 67 -18.63 -0.56 -3.66
CA GLU A 67 -18.32 -1.25 -2.41
C GLU A 67 -18.47 -2.78 -2.51
N ASP A 68 -19.56 -3.25 -3.13
CA ASP A 68 -19.81 -4.69 -3.27
C ASP A 68 -18.69 -5.39 -4.04
N LYS A 69 -18.24 -4.78 -5.14
CA LYS A 69 -17.19 -5.36 -5.96
C LYS A 69 -15.82 -5.29 -5.28
N LEU A 70 -15.54 -4.21 -4.56
CA LEU A 70 -14.33 -4.12 -3.74
C LEU A 70 -14.27 -5.28 -2.74
N ASN A 71 -15.39 -5.59 -2.10
CA ASN A 71 -15.47 -6.71 -1.15
C ASN A 71 -15.28 -8.05 -1.85
N LYS A 72 -15.95 -8.28 -2.95
CA LYS A 72 -15.86 -9.53 -3.72
C LYS A 72 -14.45 -9.79 -4.23
N LEU A 73 -13.77 -8.76 -4.67
CA LEU A 73 -12.41 -8.86 -5.20
C LEU A 73 -11.34 -8.91 -4.11
N GLY A 74 -11.71 -8.76 -2.84
CA GLY A 74 -10.76 -8.79 -1.72
C GLY A 74 -9.95 -7.52 -1.58
N ILE A 75 -10.31 -6.44 -2.29
CA ILE A 75 -9.60 -5.17 -2.23
C ILE A 75 -9.81 -4.48 -0.87
N THR A 76 -10.88 -4.83 -0.17
CA THR A 76 -11.15 -4.36 1.20
C THR A 76 -10.44 -5.15 2.29
N THR A 77 -9.69 -6.19 1.93
CA THR A 77 -8.92 -6.97 2.91
C THR A 77 -7.63 -6.22 3.24
N TYR A 78 -7.58 -5.61 4.43
CA TYR A 78 -6.49 -4.75 4.86
C TYR A 78 -5.37 -5.57 5.47
N GLY A 79 -4.13 -5.38 4.96
CA GLY A 79 -2.93 -6.06 5.46
C GLY A 79 -2.00 -5.18 6.28
N GLY A 80 -2.30 -3.88 6.37
CA GLY A 80 -1.52 -2.95 7.20
C GLY A 80 -0.84 -1.84 6.42
N CYS A 81 -0.58 -0.72 7.10
CA CYS A 81 0.16 0.42 6.56
C CYS A 81 1.39 0.71 7.40
N PHE A 82 1.23 1.22 8.62
CA PHE A 82 2.37 1.52 9.48
C PHE A 82 2.80 0.30 10.29
N ASN A 83 4.08 -0.04 10.18
CA ASN A 83 4.72 -1.08 10.97
C ASN A 83 6.24 -0.82 10.97
N TYR A 84 6.77 -0.39 12.12
CA TYR A 84 8.20 -0.12 12.24
C TYR A 84 8.97 -1.42 12.37
N ARG A 85 9.66 -1.81 11.31
CA ARG A 85 10.44 -3.05 11.25
C ARG A 85 11.45 -3.03 10.13
N LEU A 86 12.44 -3.91 10.20
CA LEU A 86 13.36 -4.14 9.10
C LEU A 86 12.64 -4.85 7.93
N MET A 87 13.16 -4.66 6.73
CA MET A 87 12.74 -5.45 5.57
C MET A 87 13.03 -6.93 5.85
N ARG A 88 12.17 -7.81 5.34
CA ARG A 88 12.38 -9.26 5.45
C ARG A 88 13.70 -9.64 4.80
N GLY A 89 14.52 -10.40 5.53
CA GLY A 89 15.84 -10.81 5.07
C GLY A 89 16.93 -9.76 5.19
N SER A 90 16.64 -8.58 5.72
CA SER A 90 17.63 -7.52 5.93
C SER A 90 17.92 -7.32 7.41
N ARG A 91 19.16 -6.96 7.73
CA ARG A 91 19.59 -6.59 9.10
C ARG A 91 19.78 -5.09 9.26
N THR A 92 19.66 -4.32 8.15
CA THR A 92 20.00 -2.89 8.15
C THR A 92 18.93 -2.02 7.50
N LEU A 93 18.17 -2.55 6.54
CA LEU A 93 17.21 -1.76 5.77
C LEU A 93 15.82 -1.82 6.40
N LEU A 94 15.21 -0.66 6.61
CA LEU A 94 13.84 -0.57 7.11
C LEU A 94 12.83 -0.86 6.00
N SER A 95 11.76 -1.57 6.35
CA SER A 95 10.59 -1.71 5.50
C SER A 95 9.96 -0.33 5.23
N LYS A 96 9.37 -0.14 4.05
CA LYS A 96 8.64 1.10 3.71
C LYS A 96 7.45 1.33 4.64
N HIS A 97 6.89 0.27 5.20
CA HIS A 97 5.86 0.37 6.24
C HIS A 97 6.33 1.14 7.47
N SER A 98 7.63 1.18 7.72
CA SER A 98 8.22 1.93 8.85
C SER A 98 7.97 3.43 8.77
N TRP A 99 7.73 3.96 7.58
CA TRP A 99 7.37 5.36 7.37
C TRP A 99 5.87 5.62 7.27
N GLY A 100 5.05 4.58 7.18
CA GLY A 100 3.62 4.73 6.91
C GLY A 100 3.32 5.17 5.48
N THR A 101 4.19 4.82 4.53
CA THR A 101 4.09 5.20 3.11
C THR A 101 3.74 4.03 2.20
N ALA A 102 3.48 2.87 2.77
CA ALA A 102 3.15 1.65 2.04
C ALA A 102 1.90 1.00 2.64
N ILE A 103 1.19 0.25 1.82
CA ILE A 103 0.01 -0.51 2.24
C ILE A 103 0.06 -1.91 1.63
N ASP A 104 -0.37 -2.90 2.40
CA ASP A 104 -0.62 -4.25 1.91
C ASP A 104 -2.12 -4.53 1.87
N LEU A 105 -2.57 -5.14 0.79
CA LEU A 105 -3.96 -5.58 0.60
C LEU A 105 -4.00 -7.07 0.30
N ASP A 106 -4.96 -7.76 0.86
CA ASP A 106 -5.25 -9.19 0.65
C ASP A 106 -3.98 -10.09 0.70
N PRO A 107 -3.23 -10.04 1.80
CA PRO A 107 -1.93 -10.71 1.86
C PRO A 107 -2.02 -12.24 1.71
N ASN A 108 -3.12 -12.86 2.14
CA ASN A 108 -3.25 -14.33 2.10
C ASN A 108 -3.40 -14.87 0.67
N ARG A 109 -3.90 -14.07 -0.26
CA ARG A 109 -4.06 -14.46 -1.66
C ARG A 109 -2.99 -13.88 -2.57
N ASN A 110 -2.08 -13.09 -1.98
CA ASN A 110 -0.97 -12.43 -2.67
C ASN A 110 0.26 -12.52 -1.78
N THR A 111 0.66 -13.75 -1.42
CA THR A 111 1.78 -13.94 -0.49
C THR A 111 3.09 -13.44 -1.07
N LEU A 112 4.04 -13.09 -0.22
CA LEU A 112 5.26 -12.37 -0.56
C LEU A 112 5.98 -12.93 -1.79
N LYS A 113 6.10 -14.25 -1.90
CA LYS A 113 6.87 -14.92 -2.96
C LYS A 113 6.05 -15.26 -4.20
N GLU A 114 4.74 -15.05 -4.19
CA GLU A 114 3.92 -15.36 -5.36
C GLU A 114 4.24 -14.41 -6.51
N THR A 115 4.31 -15.00 -7.71
CA THR A 115 4.48 -14.27 -8.96
C THR A 115 3.13 -14.10 -9.66
N SER A 116 3.14 -13.51 -10.85
CA SER A 116 1.94 -13.36 -11.68
C SER A 116 1.29 -14.70 -12.04
N ALA A 117 1.99 -15.83 -11.86
CA ALA A 117 1.42 -17.14 -12.12
C ALA A 117 0.31 -17.53 -11.13
N THR A 118 0.40 -17.06 -9.88
CA THR A 118 -0.52 -17.48 -8.82
C THR A 118 -1.13 -16.33 -8.00
N ALA A 119 -0.48 -15.16 -7.94
CA ALA A 119 -1.00 -14.03 -7.18
C ALA A 119 -2.32 -13.55 -7.76
N ARG A 120 -3.31 -13.35 -6.88
CA ARG A 120 -4.65 -12.93 -7.29
C ARG A 120 -4.64 -11.55 -7.95
N PHE A 121 -3.87 -10.62 -7.42
CA PHE A 121 -3.79 -9.24 -7.93
C PHE A 121 -3.09 -9.12 -9.29
N ALA A 122 -2.48 -10.20 -9.78
CA ALA A 122 -1.94 -10.24 -11.14
C ALA A 122 -3.01 -10.50 -12.22
N ARG A 123 -4.25 -10.83 -11.82
CA ARG A 123 -5.34 -11.12 -12.75
C ARG A 123 -5.86 -9.82 -13.39
N PRO A 124 -6.45 -9.92 -14.61
CA PRO A 124 -6.89 -8.73 -15.35
C PRO A 124 -7.88 -7.82 -14.62
N GLU A 125 -8.76 -8.38 -13.80
CA GLU A 125 -9.77 -7.58 -13.08
C GLU A 125 -9.17 -6.61 -12.08
N TYR A 126 -7.90 -6.80 -11.68
CA TYR A 126 -7.18 -5.91 -10.77
C TYR A 126 -6.32 -4.85 -11.47
N LYS A 127 -6.23 -4.90 -12.80
CA LYS A 127 -5.45 -3.90 -13.54
C LYS A 127 -5.91 -2.47 -13.25
N PRO A 128 -7.21 -2.16 -13.24
CA PRO A 128 -7.66 -0.81 -12.88
C PRO A 128 -7.21 -0.38 -11.49
N MET A 129 -7.23 -1.30 -10.50
CA MET A 129 -6.76 -1.01 -9.14
C MET A 129 -5.29 -0.58 -9.16
N ILE A 130 -4.43 -1.34 -9.82
CA ILE A 130 -3.00 -1.04 -9.89
C ILE A 130 -2.76 0.27 -10.63
N ASP A 131 -3.48 0.51 -11.72
CA ASP A 131 -3.40 1.77 -12.48
C ASP A 131 -3.80 2.97 -11.61
N ILE A 132 -4.82 2.82 -10.76
CA ILE A 132 -5.26 3.87 -9.82
C ILE A 132 -4.16 4.16 -8.79
N PHE A 133 -3.56 3.13 -8.19
CA PHE A 133 -2.45 3.32 -7.27
C PHE A 133 -1.29 4.08 -7.94
N GLU A 134 -0.89 3.67 -9.15
CA GLU A 134 0.20 4.33 -9.88
C GLU A 134 -0.13 5.79 -10.22
N LYS A 135 -1.36 6.05 -10.63
CA LYS A 135 -1.82 7.40 -10.94
C LYS A 135 -1.61 8.36 -9.77
N HIS A 136 -1.77 7.87 -8.56
CA HIS A 136 -1.65 8.67 -7.34
C HIS A 136 -0.28 8.51 -6.65
N GLY A 137 0.71 7.97 -7.34
CA GLY A 137 2.08 7.95 -6.88
C GLY A 137 2.55 6.70 -6.17
N PHE A 138 1.74 5.64 -6.14
CA PHE A 138 2.11 4.38 -5.48
C PHE A 138 2.58 3.34 -6.48
N ALA A 139 3.79 2.84 -6.29
CA ALA A 139 4.35 1.75 -7.09
C ALA A 139 3.81 0.41 -6.61
N SER A 140 3.41 -0.44 -7.54
CA SER A 140 3.05 -1.83 -7.27
C SER A 140 4.31 -2.70 -7.34
N LEU A 141 4.67 -3.35 -6.24
CA LEU A 141 5.79 -4.29 -6.24
C LEU A 141 5.55 -5.45 -7.20
N GLY A 142 4.31 -5.95 -7.24
CA GLY A 142 3.94 -7.02 -8.16
C GLY A 142 4.19 -6.64 -9.60
N ARG A 143 3.74 -5.46 -10.02
CA ARG A 143 3.93 -5.00 -11.41
C ARG A 143 5.39 -4.75 -11.75
N ILE A 144 6.17 -4.20 -10.82
CA ILE A 144 7.57 -3.82 -11.07
C ILE A 144 8.52 -5.02 -10.91
N LYS A 145 8.33 -5.84 -9.87
CA LYS A 145 9.26 -6.90 -9.48
C LYS A 145 8.72 -8.31 -9.69
N ASN A 146 7.43 -8.44 -9.98
CA ASN A 146 6.72 -9.72 -10.09
C ASN A 146 6.84 -10.58 -8.83
N PHE A 147 6.79 -9.95 -7.67
CA PHE A 147 6.58 -10.59 -6.37
C PHE A 147 5.95 -9.57 -5.44
N ASP A 148 5.49 -10.01 -4.27
CA ASP A 148 4.86 -9.12 -3.27
C ASP A 148 3.70 -8.30 -3.86
N TRP A 149 2.79 -8.99 -4.55
CA TRP A 149 1.67 -8.37 -5.24
C TRP A 149 0.67 -7.68 -4.32
N MET A 150 0.73 -7.97 -3.00
CA MET A 150 -0.08 -7.26 -2.00
C MET A 150 0.37 -5.82 -1.76
N HIS A 151 1.62 -5.47 -2.11
CA HIS A 151 2.34 -4.30 -1.61
C HIS A 151 2.35 -3.15 -2.60
N TYR A 152 1.97 -1.96 -2.10
CA TYR A 152 2.00 -0.68 -2.83
C TYR A 152 2.73 0.33 -1.97
N GLU A 153 3.71 1.05 -2.55
CA GLU A 153 4.48 2.05 -1.81
C GLU A 153 4.61 3.36 -2.57
N TYR A 154 4.54 4.48 -1.87
CA TYR A 154 4.66 5.79 -2.49
C TYR A 154 6.08 6.00 -3.04
N GLY A 155 6.19 6.46 -4.28
CA GLY A 155 7.46 6.55 -4.98
C GLY A 155 7.61 7.73 -5.95
N LEU A 156 6.96 8.86 -5.64
CA LEU A 156 7.20 10.11 -6.39
C LEU A 156 7.98 11.10 -5.53
N PRO A 157 8.89 11.89 -6.14
CA PRO A 157 9.56 12.97 -5.43
C PRO A 157 8.56 13.94 -4.81
N ILE A 158 8.89 14.42 -3.63
CA ILE A 158 8.02 15.35 -2.89
C ILE A 158 8.80 16.63 -2.60
#